data_f7409772f91a61d1c15a060a627c2933
#
_entry.id   f7409772f91a61d1c15a060a627c2933
#
_cell.length_a   1.000
_cell.length_b   1.000
_cell.length_c   1.000
_cell.angle_alpha   90.00
_cell.angle_beta   90.00
_cell.angle_gamma   90.00
#
_symmetry.space_group_name_H-M   'P 1'
#
loop_
_entity.id
_entity.type
_entity.pdbx_description
1 polymer ?
#
loop_
_entity_poly.entity_id
_entity_poly.type
_entity_poly.pdbx_seq_one_letter_code
_entity_poly.pdbx_strand_id
1 'polypeptide(L)'
;MNEEKNETRWDRLLAVRTTGRDDTNADQYRYPYEPTPYSVLERLANSGLIRKENTLLDYGCGKGRVDFFMSYQTRCQSIGVEYNERIYEKAMNNKESAVASGRVLFALANAERYTVPETVDRIYFFNPFSLELLKKVIARILNSYYENRRTVKLFFYYPSDEYIAYLMTVEELSFSDEIDCRDLFDGNNVREKIVIFEIAV
;
A
#
# COMPACT_ATOMS: atom_id res chain seq x y z
N MET A 1 -22.13 2.09 -9.36
CA MET A 1 -22.49 1.23 -8.19
C MET A 1 -22.19 2.07 -6.95
N ASN A 2 -23.07 2.13 -5.94
CA ASN A 2 -22.79 2.99 -4.78
C ASN A 2 -21.53 2.47 -4.07
N GLU A 3 -20.56 3.35 -3.81
CA GLU A 3 -19.25 3.02 -3.21
C GLU A 3 -19.40 2.24 -1.90
N GLU A 4 -20.28 2.66 -1.00
CA GLU A 4 -20.56 1.98 0.27
C GLU A 4 -20.98 0.51 0.09
N LYS A 5 -21.74 0.20 -0.97
CA LYS A 5 -22.15 -1.17 -1.30
C LYS A 5 -20.97 -2.00 -1.80
N ASN A 6 -20.03 -1.38 -2.54
CA ASN A 6 -18.82 -2.05 -3.02
C ASN A 6 -17.90 -2.40 -1.86
N GLU A 7 -17.69 -1.46 -0.94
CA GLU A 7 -16.89 -1.64 0.26
C GLU A 7 -17.37 -2.82 1.12
N THR A 8 -18.65 -2.83 1.44
CA THR A 8 -19.29 -3.92 2.24
C THR A 8 -19.27 -5.26 1.51
N ARG A 9 -19.45 -5.25 0.19
CA ARG A 9 -19.42 -6.47 -0.64
C ARG A 9 -18.04 -7.13 -0.60
N TRP A 10 -16.96 -6.34 -0.77
CA TRP A 10 -15.61 -6.85 -0.76
C TRP A 10 -15.17 -7.33 0.62
N ASP A 11 -15.45 -6.57 1.68
CA ASP A 11 -15.17 -7.01 3.05
C ASP A 11 -15.80 -8.37 3.34
N ARG A 12 -17.07 -8.56 2.90
CA ARG A 12 -17.77 -9.85 3.07
C ARG A 12 -17.13 -10.97 2.25
N LEU A 13 -16.80 -10.71 0.98
CA LEU A 13 -16.23 -11.71 0.08
C LEU A 13 -14.84 -12.16 0.55
N LEU A 14 -14.05 -11.25 1.08
CA LEU A 14 -12.72 -11.53 1.63
C LEU A 14 -12.77 -12.07 3.07
N ALA A 15 -13.94 -12.05 3.72
CA ALA A 15 -14.16 -12.38 5.12
C ALA A 15 -13.32 -11.52 6.09
N VAL A 16 -13.24 -10.21 5.83
CA VAL A 16 -12.49 -9.23 6.62
C VAL A 16 -13.39 -8.07 7.07
N ARG A 17 -12.89 -7.23 7.98
CA ARG A 17 -13.54 -6.01 8.47
C ARG A 17 -12.56 -4.85 8.39
N THR A 18 -12.48 -4.23 7.21
CA THR A 18 -11.52 -3.15 6.95
C THR A 18 -12.17 -1.79 6.78
N THR A 19 -13.47 -1.74 6.52
CA THR A 19 -14.22 -0.50 6.32
C THR A 19 -14.23 0.38 7.57
N GLY A 20 -14.30 1.69 7.36
CA GLY A 20 -14.38 2.73 8.38
C GLY A 20 -13.00 3.31 8.76
N ARG A 21 -12.99 4.64 8.93
CA ARG A 21 -11.84 5.43 9.35
C ARG A 21 -11.55 5.22 10.84
N ASP A 22 -10.29 5.32 11.25
CA ASP A 22 -9.87 5.26 12.64
C ASP A 22 -8.84 6.37 12.91
N ASP A 23 -9.30 7.41 13.62
CA ASP A 23 -8.49 8.60 13.92
C ASP A 23 -7.72 8.46 15.26
N THR A 24 -7.88 7.37 15.97
CA THR A 24 -7.18 7.14 17.24
C THR A 24 -5.69 6.92 16.99
N ASN A 25 -4.85 7.73 17.63
CA ASN A 25 -3.40 7.71 17.55
C ASN A 25 -2.79 8.29 16.26
N ALA A 26 -3.52 9.10 15.49
CA ALA A 26 -2.89 9.99 14.52
C ALA A 26 -1.99 11.00 15.24
N ASP A 27 -0.78 11.23 14.73
CA ASP A 27 0.15 12.22 15.22
C ASP A 27 0.67 13.13 14.09
N GLN A 28 1.56 14.05 14.38
CA GLN A 28 2.09 14.98 13.38
C GLN A 28 2.93 14.31 12.27
N TYR A 29 3.29 13.04 12.43
CA TYR A 29 4.13 12.28 11.48
C TYR A 29 3.38 11.14 10.80
N ARG A 30 2.21 10.72 11.35
CA ARG A 30 1.43 9.57 10.89
C ARG A 30 -0.03 9.94 10.78
N TYR A 31 -0.60 9.66 9.62
CA TYR A 31 -1.99 9.98 9.34
C TYR A 31 -2.96 8.93 9.91
N PRO A 32 -4.24 9.31 10.12
CA PRO A 32 -5.28 8.37 10.54
C PRO A 32 -5.40 7.19 9.58
N TYR A 33 -5.84 6.04 10.10
CA TYR A 33 -6.21 4.94 9.22
C TYR A 33 -7.39 5.33 8.34
N GLU A 34 -7.16 5.30 7.05
CA GLU A 34 -8.17 5.44 6.00
C GLU A 34 -7.94 4.32 4.98
N PRO A 35 -8.94 3.46 4.73
CA PRO A 35 -8.75 2.35 3.82
C PRO A 35 -8.76 2.81 2.36
N THR A 36 -7.85 2.31 1.54
CA THR A 36 -7.91 2.50 0.08
C THR A 36 -9.26 1.97 -0.45
N PRO A 37 -10.02 2.74 -1.24
CA PRO A 37 -11.26 2.26 -1.85
C PRO A 37 -11.04 1.00 -2.69
N TYR A 38 -11.96 0.04 -2.57
CA TYR A 38 -11.84 -1.20 -3.35
C TYR A 38 -11.88 -0.97 -4.86
N SER A 39 -12.59 0.06 -5.34
CA SER A 39 -12.59 0.44 -6.76
C SER A 39 -11.19 0.81 -7.28
N VAL A 40 -10.38 1.48 -6.46
CA VAL A 40 -8.98 1.79 -6.77
C VAL A 40 -8.13 0.52 -6.78
N LEU A 41 -8.32 -0.37 -5.81
CA LEU A 41 -7.60 -1.65 -5.74
C LEU A 41 -7.98 -2.58 -6.91
N GLU A 42 -9.25 -2.60 -7.33
CA GLU A 42 -9.69 -3.31 -8.54
C GLU A 42 -8.94 -2.81 -9.78
N ARG A 43 -8.82 -1.49 -9.92
CA ARG A 43 -8.08 -0.86 -11.03
C ARG A 43 -6.60 -1.22 -10.99
N LEU A 44 -5.97 -1.15 -9.81
CA LEU A 44 -4.57 -1.56 -9.64
C LEU A 44 -4.36 -3.05 -9.96
N ALA A 45 -5.21 -3.93 -9.47
CA ALA A 45 -5.12 -5.36 -9.77
C ALA A 45 -5.26 -5.65 -11.26
N ASN A 46 -6.18 -4.95 -11.95
CA ASN A 46 -6.43 -5.12 -13.38
C ASN A 46 -5.34 -4.51 -14.27
N SER A 47 -4.46 -3.66 -13.74
CA SER A 47 -3.32 -3.10 -14.50
C SER A 47 -2.30 -4.16 -14.92
N GLY A 48 -2.28 -5.32 -14.24
CA GLY A 48 -1.31 -6.38 -14.48
C GLY A 48 0.12 -6.08 -13.97
N LEU A 49 0.31 -4.99 -13.22
CA LEU A 49 1.60 -4.57 -12.67
C LEU A 49 2.00 -5.36 -11.42
N ILE A 50 1.02 -5.99 -10.75
CA ILE A 50 1.23 -6.88 -9.60
C ILE A 50 0.67 -8.25 -9.96
N ARG A 51 1.50 -9.28 -9.92
CA ARG A 51 1.20 -10.64 -10.36
C ARG A 51 1.56 -11.66 -9.28
N LYS A 52 1.24 -12.93 -9.51
CA LYS A 52 1.47 -14.02 -8.54
C LYS A 52 2.94 -14.24 -8.15
N GLU A 53 3.86 -13.85 -9.04
CA GLU A 53 5.31 -13.96 -8.81
C GLU A 53 5.85 -12.86 -7.90
N ASN A 54 5.08 -11.78 -7.70
CA ASN A 54 5.52 -10.62 -6.95
C ASN A 54 5.29 -10.78 -5.44
N THR A 55 6.09 -10.07 -4.67
CA THR A 55 5.88 -9.85 -3.25
C THR A 55 5.59 -8.36 -3.02
N LEU A 56 4.36 -8.06 -2.60
CA LEU A 56 3.89 -6.72 -2.25
C LEU A 56 4.27 -6.40 -0.80
N LEU A 57 4.79 -5.20 -0.58
CA LEU A 57 4.95 -4.60 0.75
C LEU A 57 4.00 -3.41 0.87
N ASP A 58 3.09 -3.44 1.84
CA ASP A 58 2.14 -2.36 2.12
C ASP A 58 2.59 -1.60 3.38
N TYR A 59 3.06 -0.36 3.20
CA TYR A 59 3.47 0.50 4.29
C TYR A 59 2.28 1.28 4.88
N GLY A 60 2.03 1.07 6.18
CA GLY A 60 0.84 1.60 6.84
C GLY A 60 -0.40 0.78 6.48
N CYS A 61 -0.26 -0.53 6.51
CA CYS A 61 -1.28 -1.47 6.03
C CYS A 61 -2.62 -1.39 6.78
N GLY A 62 -2.64 -0.74 7.93
CA GLY A 62 -3.84 -0.57 8.71
C GLY A 62 -4.46 -1.93 9.11
N LYS A 63 -5.71 -2.14 8.71
CA LYS A 63 -6.44 -3.40 8.97
C LYS A 63 -6.17 -4.49 7.91
N GLY A 64 -5.20 -4.25 6.97
CA GLY A 64 -4.74 -5.20 5.97
C GLY A 64 -5.57 -5.26 4.68
N ARG A 65 -6.37 -4.22 4.36
CA ARG A 65 -7.25 -4.23 3.17
C ARG A 65 -6.49 -4.50 1.89
N VAL A 66 -5.43 -3.73 1.63
CA VAL A 66 -4.63 -3.85 0.41
C VAL A 66 -4.02 -5.24 0.32
N ASP A 67 -3.45 -5.74 1.42
CA ASP A 67 -2.84 -7.06 1.50
C ASP A 67 -3.80 -8.19 1.14
N PHE A 68 -4.96 -8.24 1.79
CA PHE A 68 -5.96 -9.28 1.54
C PHE A 68 -6.53 -9.20 0.12
N PHE A 69 -6.85 -7.99 -0.34
CA PHE A 69 -7.43 -7.81 -1.66
C PHE A 69 -6.45 -8.17 -2.77
N MET A 70 -5.23 -7.64 -2.73
CA MET A 70 -4.22 -7.89 -3.76
C MET A 70 -3.80 -9.36 -3.79
N SER A 71 -3.60 -9.98 -2.62
CA SER A 71 -3.31 -11.42 -2.54
C SER A 71 -4.46 -12.30 -3.04
N TYR A 72 -5.71 -11.87 -2.88
CA TYR A 72 -6.87 -12.58 -3.42
C TYR A 72 -6.93 -12.47 -4.94
N GLN A 73 -6.84 -11.25 -5.48
CA GLN A 73 -7.03 -10.96 -6.89
C GLN A 73 -5.86 -11.40 -7.76
N THR A 74 -4.62 -11.12 -7.33
CA THR A 74 -3.43 -11.34 -8.14
C THR A 74 -2.65 -12.62 -7.77
N ARG A 75 -2.97 -13.21 -6.60
CA ARG A 75 -2.26 -14.33 -5.98
C ARG A 75 -0.83 -14.00 -5.56
N CYS A 76 -0.44 -12.73 -5.49
CA CYS A 76 0.86 -12.32 -4.98
C CYS A 76 1.02 -12.65 -3.49
N GLN A 77 2.27 -12.70 -3.01
CA GLN A 77 2.56 -12.62 -1.58
C GLN A 77 2.39 -11.17 -1.13
N SER A 78 1.96 -10.94 0.12
CA SER A 78 1.84 -9.60 0.66
C SER A 78 2.35 -9.53 2.09
N ILE A 79 3.03 -8.42 2.40
CA ILE A 79 3.55 -8.10 3.72
C ILE A 79 3.04 -6.73 4.11
N GLY A 80 2.16 -6.65 5.11
CA GLY A 80 1.70 -5.38 5.66
C GLY A 80 2.55 -4.95 6.86
N VAL A 81 3.01 -3.70 6.86
CA VAL A 81 3.73 -3.10 7.98
C VAL A 81 2.85 -2.05 8.64
N GLU A 82 2.56 -2.26 9.93
CA GLU A 82 1.77 -1.33 10.75
C GLU A 82 2.52 -0.98 12.03
N TYR A 83 2.50 0.30 12.38
CA TYR A 83 3.15 0.79 13.60
C TYR A 83 2.24 0.74 14.84
N ASN A 84 0.94 0.97 14.62
CA ASN A 84 -0.03 1.05 15.70
C ASN A 84 -0.48 -0.36 16.11
N GLU A 85 -0.11 -0.78 17.31
CA GLU A 85 -0.41 -2.11 17.85
C GLU A 85 -1.91 -2.45 17.79
N ARG A 86 -2.77 -1.51 18.19
CA ARG A 86 -4.23 -1.72 18.19
C ARG A 86 -4.81 -1.93 16.78
N ILE A 87 -4.26 -1.22 15.78
CA ILE A 87 -4.69 -1.39 14.38
C ILE A 87 -4.10 -2.69 13.82
N TYR A 88 -2.85 -2.99 14.15
CA TYR A 88 -2.20 -4.25 13.81
C TYR A 88 -2.98 -5.46 14.35
N GLU A 89 -3.47 -5.42 15.61
CA GLU A 89 -4.33 -6.47 16.16
C GLU A 89 -5.59 -6.69 15.33
N LYS A 90 -6.19 -5.60 14.78
CA LYS A 90 -7.35 -5.74 13.87
C LYS A 90 -6.96 -6.42 12.56
N ALA A 91 -5.76 -6.16 12.02
CA ALA A 91 -5.26 -6.87 10.83
C ALA A 91 -5.04 -8.36 11.15
N MET A 92 -4.47 -8.68 12.30
CA MET A 92 -4.28 -10.07 12.74
C MET A 92 -5.61 -10.79 12.94
N ASN A 93 -6.61 -10.15 13.55
CA ASN A 93 -7.96 -10.71 13.69
C ASN A 93 -8.63 -10.96 12.32
N ASN A 94 -8.46 -10.04 11.38
CA ASN A 94 -8.91 -10.24 10.00
C ASN A 94 -8.22 -11.45 9.36
N LYS A 95 -6.93 -11.64 9.61
CA LYS A 95 -6.16 -12.75 9.03
C LYS A 95 -6.68 -14.12 9.45
N GLU A 96 -7.27 -14.27 10.63
CA GLU A 96 -7.85 -15.53 11.10
C GLU A 96 -8.99 -16.04 10.20
N SER A 97 -9.77 -15.12 9.61
CA SER A 97 -10.94 -15.45 8.78
C SER A 97 -10.72 -15.20 7.28
N ALA A 98 -9.71 -14.43 6.90
CA ALA A 98 -9.52 -13.98 5.53
C ALA A 98 -9.27 -15.10 4.52
N VAL A 99 -9.93 -15.03 3.37
CA VAL A 99 -9.85 -16.04 2.30
C VAL A 99 -8.43 -16.21 1.76
N ALA A 100 -7.63 -15.13 1.71
CA ALA A 100 -6.27 -15.14 1.15
C ALA A 100 -5.17 -15.19 2.24
N SER A 101 -5.52 -15.50 3.49
CA SER A 101 -4.64 -15.37 4.66
C SER A 101 -3.29 -16.09 4.54
N GLY A 102 -3.23 -17.21 3.82
CA GLY A 102 -2.00 -17.99 3.66
C GLY A 102 -0.91 -17.29 2.84
N ARG A 103 -1.23 -16.19 2.13
CA ARG A 103 -0.28 -15.38 1.36
C ARG A 103 -0.01 -14.02 1.97
N VAL A 104 -0.57 -13.73 3.14
CA VAL A 104 -0.47 -12.43 3.80
C VAL A 104 0.29 -12.58 5.10
N LEU A 105 1.27 -11.73 5.31
CA LEU A 105 2.01 -11.56 6.56
C LEU A 105 1.82 -10.14 7.07
N PHE A 106 1.83 -9.97 8.39
CA PHE A 106 1.83 -8.65 9.02
C PHE A 106 3.00 -8.52 9.97
N ALA A 107 3.59 -7.32 10.01
CA ALA A 107 4.66 -6.95 10.92
C ALA A 107 4.26 -5.71 11.73
N LEU A 108 4.26 -5.84 13.05
CA LEU A 108 4.18 -4.69 13.95
C LEU A 108 5.56 -4.04 14.01
N ALA A 109 5.76 -2.97 13.25
CA ALA A 109 7.07 -2.35 13.10
C ALA A 109 6.99 -0.87 12.75
N ASN A 110 8.04 -0.13 13.16
CA ASN A 110 8.25 1.22 12.69
C ASN A 110 8.84 1.18 11.26
N ALA A 111 8.14 1.80 10.31
CA ALA A 111 8.50 1.81 8.88
C ALA A 111 9.94 2.30 8.62
N GLU A 112 10.42 3.32 9.36
CA GLU A 112 11.79 3.85 9.20
C GLU A 112 12.89 2.87 9.63
N ARG A 113 12.54 1.84 10.40
CA ARG A 113 13.47 0.82 10.91
C ARG A 113 13.22 -0.56 10.31
N TYR A 114 12.16 -0.70 9.53
CA TYR A 114 11.81 -1.97 8.92
C TYR A 114 12.83 -2.36 7.87
N THR A 115 13.35 -3.58 7.97
CA THR A 115 14.25 -4.15 6.96
C THR A 115 13.41 -4.72 5.84
N VAL A 116 13.53 -4.17 4.65
CA VAL A 116 12.79 -4.62 3.47
C VAL A 116 13.33 -5.97 3.01
N PRO A 117 12.53 -7.04 3.01
CA PRO A 117 12.97 -8.36 2.54
C PRO A 117 13.43 -8.32 1.06
N GLU A 118 14.41 -9.13 0.73
CA GLU A 118 14.96 -9.24 -0.64
C GLU A 118 13.95 -9.72 -1.68
N THR A 119 12.90 -10.42 -1.23
CA THR A 119 11.82 -10.90 -2.09
C THR A 119 10.83 -9.81 -2.50
N VAL A 120 10.81 -8.67 -1.78
CA VAL A 120 9.89 -7.56 -2.05
C VAL A 120 10.29 -6.84 -3.33
N ASP A 121 9.38 -6.78 -4.29
CA ASP A 121 9.56 -6.12 -5.58
C ASP A 121 8.41 -5.19 -5.96
N ARG A 122 7.35 -5.13 -5.13
CA ARG A 122 6.22 -4.21 -5.25
C ARG A 122 5.99 -3.55 -3.90
N ILE A 123 5.86 -2.21 -3.87
CA ILE A 123 5.69 -1.48 -2.61
C ILE A 123 4.55 -0.49 -2.76
N TYR A 124 3.59 -0.53 -1.85
CA TYR A 124 2.40 0.31 -1.88
C TYR A 124 2.40 1.33 -0.74
N PHE A 125 1.89 2.53 -1.05
CA PHE A 125 1.73 3.63 -0.13
C PHE A 125 0.38 4.33 -0.38
N PHE A 126 -0.41 4.49 0.66
CA PHE A 126 -1.53 5.42 0.66
C PHE A 126 -1.23 6.58 1.61
N ASN A 127 -0.29 7.43 1.21
CA ASN A 127 0.09 8.65 1.93
C ASN A 127 0.25 8.45 3.45
N PRO A 128 0.97 7.42 3.92
CA PRO A 128 0.91 6.99 5.33
C PRO A 128 1.78 7.85 6.26
N PHE A 129 2.67 8.72 5.73
CA PHE A 129 3.73 9.36 6.48
C PHE A 129 3.87 10.86 6.19
N SER A 130 4.60 11.59 7.07
CA SER A 130 5.23 12.86 6.71
C SER A 130 6.33 12.65 5.65
N LEU A 131 6.69 13.70 4.92
CA LEU A 131 7.79 13.65 3.96
C LEU A 131 9.12 13.22 4.60
N GLU A 132 9.39 13.64 5.84
CA GLU A 132 10.62 13.24 6.55
C GLU A 132 10.69 11.74 6.78
N LEU A 133 9.57 11.13 7.15
CA LEU A 133 9.49 9.70 7.36
C LEU A 133 9.59 8.95 6.02
N LEU A 134 8.94 9.45 4.96
CA LEU A 134 9.08 8.88 3.61
C LEU A 134 10.54 8.82 3.18
N LYS A 135 11.31 9.88 3.36
CA LYS A 135 12.75 9.91 3.01
C LYS A 135 13.53 8.76 3.67
N LYS A 136 13.27 8.49 4.94
CA LYS A 136 13.91 7.37 5.66
C LYS A 136 13.46 6.01 5.11
N VAL A 137 12.17 5.87 4.79
CA VAL A 137 11.63 4.64 4.20
C VAL A 137 12.23 4.38 2.82
N ILE A 138 12.33 5.41 1.96
CA ILE A 138 12.98 5.29 0.65
C ILE A 138 14.44 4.85 0.81
N ALA A 139 15.18 5.43 1.76
CA ALA A 139 16.56 4.99 2.04
C ALA A 139 16.64 3.48 2.43
N ARG A 140 15.66 2.95 3.19
CA ARG A 140 15.59 1.50 3.50
C ARG A 140 15.31 0.65 2.26
N ILE A 141 14.44 1.11 1.39
CA ILE A 141 14.13 0.43 0.13
C ILE A 141 15.39 0.39 -0.76
N LEU A 142 16.09 1.51 -0.90
CA LEU A 142 17.35 1.60 -1.65
C LEU A 142 18.44 0.70 -1.06
N ASN A 143 18.57 0.64 0.27
CA ASN A 143 19.52 -0.29 0.91
C ASN A 143 19.22 -1.75 0.52
N SER A 144 17.96 -2.18 0.63
CA SER A 144 17.55 -3.52 0.20
C SER A 144 17.78 -3.77 -1.29
N TYR A 145 17.59 -2.74 -2.14
CA TYR A 145 17.89 -2.82 -3.56
C TYR A 145 19.40 -2.96 -3.82
N TYR A 146 20.24 -2.23 -3.10
CA TYR A 146 21.70 -2.33 -3.26
C TYR A 146 22.27 -3.66 -2.77
N GLU A 147 21.67 -4.23 -1.72
CA GLU A 147 22.05 -5.55 -1.21
C GLU A 147 21.63 -6.68 -2.17
N ASN A 148 20.46 -6.54 -2.80
CA ASN A 148 19.93 -7.51 -3.75
C ASN A 148 19.27 -6.82 -4.95
N ARG A 149 20.01 -6.65 -6.03
CA ARG A 149 19.58 -5.95 -7.25
C ARG A 149 18.37 -6.65 -7.89
N ARG A 150 17.28 -5.91 -8.04
CA ARG A 150 16.04 -6.35 -8.66
C ARG A 150 15.20 -5.17 -9.09
N THR A 151 14.34 -5.31 -10.07
CA THR A 151 13.38 -4.27 -10.41
C THR A 151 12.35 -4.12 -9.30
N VAL A 152 12.25 -2.94 -8.71
CA VAL A 152 11.27 -2.61 -7.66
C VAL A 152 10.33 -1.53 -8.18
N LYS A 153 9.01 -1.75 -8.10
CA LYS A 153 8.00 -0.74 -8.40
C LYS A 153 7.34 -0.23 -7.12
N LEU A 154 7.26 1.10 -7.01
CA LEU A 154 6.64 1.81 -5.90
C LEU A 154 5.33 2.45 -6.38
N PHE A 155 4.23 2.15 -5.72
CA PHE A 155 2.89 2.62 -6.03
C PHE A 155 2.43 3.61 -4.97
N PHE A 156 2.20 4.86 -5.34
CA PHE A 156 1.73 5.91 -4.44
C PHE A 156 0.31 6.29 -4.82
N TYR A 157 -0.66 5.83 -4.04
CA TYR A 157 -2.04 6.26 -4.19
C TYR A 157 -2.27 7.58 -3.46
N TYR A 158 -2.98 8.49 -4.14
CA TYR A 158 -3.34 9.81 -3.62
C TYR A 158 -2.14 10.63 -3.11
N PRO A 159 -1.01 10.68 -3.84
CA PRO A 159 0.21 11.29 -3.32
C PRO A 159 0.06 12.80 -3.13
N SER A 160 0.79 13.35 -2.15
CA SER A 160 0.97 14.80 -2.04
C SER A 160 1.97 15.31 -3.08
N ASP A 161 1.88 16.60 -3.43
CA ASP A 161 2.84 17.23 -4.34
C ASP A 161 4.27 17.20 -3.78
N GLU A 162 4.42 17.28 -2.45
CA GLU A 162 5.71 17.16 -1.78
C GLU A 162 6.34 15.76 -1.96
N TYR A 163 5.51 14.71 -1.95
CA TYR A 163 5.97 13.35 -2.23
C TYR A 163 6.53 13.25 -3.65
N ILE A 164 5.73 13.70 -4.63
CA ILE A 164 6.14 13.66 -6.04
C ILE A 164 7.41 14.47 -6.26
N ALA A 165 7.46 15.71 -5.74
CA ALA A 165 8.63 16.58 -5.88
C ALA A 165 9.89 15.91 -5.30
N TYR A 166 9.81 15.28 -4.13
CA TYR A 166 10.93 14.56 -3.55
C TYR A 166 11.33 13.33 -4.37
N LEU A 167 10.37 12.48 -4.74
CA LEU A 167 10.65 11.23 -5.47
C LEU A 167 11.34 11.49 -6.82
N MET A 168 10.98 12.59 -7.49
CA MET A 168 11.62 13.04 -8.74
C MET A 168 13.08 13.50 -8.55
N THR A 169 13.54 13.73 -7.31
CA THR A 169 14.93 14.10 -7.01
C THR A 169 15.81 12.91 -6.62
N VAL A 170 15.23 11.74 -6.41
CA VAL A 170 15.98 10.52 -6.03
C VAL A 170 16.56 9.89 -7.30
N GLU A 171 17.88 9.82 -7.40
CA GLU A 171 18.61 9.41 -8.61
C GLU A 171 18.23 7.99 -9.08
N GLU A 172 18.00 7.08 -8.14
CA GLU A 172 17.66 5.68 -8.42
C GLU A 172 16.21 5.48 -8.86
N LEU A 173 15.34 6.48 -8.63
CA LEU A 173 13.93 6.40 -8.98
C LEU A 173 13.66 7.05 -10.33
N SER A 174 12.90 6.36 -11.18
CA SER A 174 12.34 6.94 -12.40
C SER A 174 10.81 6.87 -12.36
N PHE A 175 10.14 7.92 -12.83
CA PHE A 175 8.70 7.86 -13.09
C PHE A 175 8.46 6.78 -14.15
N SER A 176 7.61 5.83 -13.85
CA SER A 176 7.31 4.68 -14.73
C SER A 176 5.93 4.80 -15.38
N ASP A 177 4.89 5.13 -14.59
CA ASP A 177 3.52 5.16 -15.09
C ASP A 177 2.59 5.91 -14.11
N GLU A 178 1.34 6.14 -14.54
CA GLU A 178 0.27 6.70 -13.71
C GLU A 178 -1.05 5.98 -14.02
N ILE A 179 -1.77 5.57 -12.98
CA ILE A 179 -3.12 5.01 -13.09
C ILE A 179 -4.11 6.09 -12.64
N ASP A 180 -4.88 6.65 -13.57
CA ASP A 180 -5.93 7.61 -13.28
C ASP A 180 -7.13 6.93 -12.60
N CYS A 181 -7.56 7.47 -11.46
CA CYS A 181 -8.70 6.97 -10.68
C CYS A 181 -9.82 8.02 -10.53
N ARG A 182 -9.71 9.19 -11.17
CA ARG A 182 -10.66 10.30 -11.03
C ARG A 182 -12.10 9.94 -11.41
N ASP A 183 -12.26 9.10 -12.41
CA ASP A 183 -13.59 8.64 -12.88
C ASP A 183 -14.29 7.67 -11.92
N LEU A 184 -13.61 7.22 -10.88
CA LEU A 184 -14.19 6.35 -9.84
C LEU A 184 -14.97 7.16 -8.78
N PHE A 185 -14.78 8.47 -8.72
CA PHE A 185 -15.31 9.35 -7.68
C PHE A 185 -16.08 10.54 -8.27
N ASP A 186 -17.01 11.07 -7.49
CA ASP A 186 -17.64 12.34 -7.78
C ASP A 186 -16.64 13.49 -7.57
N GLY A 187 -16.62 14.44 -8.49
CA GLY A 187 -15.65 15.53 -8.49
C GLY A 187 -14.46 15.27 -9.40
N ASN A 188 -13.57 16.23 -9.52
CA ASN A 188 -12.38 16.14 -10.39
C ASN A 188 -11.11 16.36 -9.57
N ASN A 189 -10.94 15.57 -8.49
CA ASN A 189 -9.76 15.67 -7.65
C ASN A 189 -8.56 15.06 -8.36
N VAL A 190 -7.61 15.90 -8.73
CA VAL A 190 -6.40 15.51 -9.49
C VAL A 190 -5.46 14.55 -8.74
N ARG A 191 -5.67 14.39 -7.43
CA ARG A 191 -4.91 13.45 -6.61
C ARG A 191 -5.46 12.02 -6.63
N GLU A 192 -6.67 11.82 -7.17
CA GLU A 192 -7.26 10.48 -7.34
C GLU A 192 -6.53 9.73 -8.45
N LYS A 193 -5.34 9.25 -8.12
CA LYS A 193 -4.46 8.51 -9.02
C LYS A 193 -3.44 7.68 -8.24
N ILE A 194 -2.86 6.68 -8.90
CA ILE A 194 -1.69 5.96 -8.41
C ILE A 194 -0.51 6.37 -9.29
N VAL A 195 0.48 7.01 -8.68
CA VAL A 195 1.74 7.35 -9.36
C VAL A 195 2.74 6.23 -9.11
N ILE A 196 3.43 5.80 -10.16
CA ILE A 196 4.32 4.64 -10.12
C ILE A 196 5.75 5.08 -10.43
N PHE A 197 6.64 4.80 -9.49
CA PHE A 197 8.07 4.92 -9.68
C PHE A 197 8.73 3.54 -9.77
N GLU A 198 9.86 3.48 -10.42
CA GLU A 198 10.61 2.23 -10.60
C GLU A 198 12.09 2.43 -10.28
N ILE A 199 12.67 1.44 -9.59
CA ILE A 199 14.10 1.23 -9.50
C ILE A 199 14.42 0.07 -10.43
N ALA A 200 15.08 0.33 -11.55
CA ALA A 200 15.45 -0.67 -12.53
C ALA A 200 16.87 -1.20 -12.30
N VAL A 201 17.10 -2.46 -12.70
CA VAL A 201 18.42 -3.07 -12.71
C VAL A 201 19.24 -2.53 -13.88
#